data_3d14cff6bc6ede815967e144caa07061
#
_entry.id   3d14cff6bc6ede815967e144caa07061
#
_cell.length_a   1.000
_cell.length_b   1.000
_cell.length_c   1.000
_cell.angle_alpha   90.00
_cell.angle_beta   90.00
_cell.angle_gamma   90.00
#
_symmetry.space_group_name_H-M   'P 1'
#
loop_
_entity.id
_entity.type
_entity.pdbx_description
1 polymer ?
#
loop_
_entity_poly.entity_id
_entity_poly.type
_entity_poly.pdbx_seq_one_letter_code
_entity_poly.pdbx_strand_id
1 'polypeptide(L)'
;QDPEAAIENALSQTEAFFEKNWKAIVSAVAVAVVIVGAYFAYEGLYSAPRAKKAAAMMFAAEQLFGQQEYQTALEGDGSTAGFLEVIEKYGSTPQGNIAKHYAGICYLKNGDLDNALAYLAKYKSTDGIPNQIINAQNIGLQGDVYVQKGDLKKAIEMYGKAVKSSDNDFTAPYYLKKLGTAQLAAGNAAEAVKSYKTIADKYPSSMEARDIEKYIGVAEQK
;
A
#
# COMPACT_ATOMS: atom_id res chain seq x y z
N GLN A 1 0.62 50.56 -30.27
CA GLN A 1 1.92 50.27 -29.67
C GLN A 1 2.70 49.44 -30.66
N ASP A 2 3.89 49.90 -31.00
CA ASP A 2 4.76 49.21 -31.96
C ASP A 2 5.28 47.88 -31.33
N PRO A 3 4.98 46.72 -31.93
CA PRO A 3 5.38 45.43 -31.35
C PRO A 3 6.91 45.29 -31.27
N GLU A 4 7.69 45.91 -32.16
CA GLU A 4 9.15 45.85 -32.14
C GLU A 4 9.72 46.61 -30.93
N ALA A 5 9.20 47.78 -30.61
CA ALA A 5 9.62 48.56 -29.43
C ALA A 5 9.28 47.87 -28.11
N ALA A 6 8.20 47.07 -28.05
CA ALA A 6 7.84 46.29 -26.88
C ALA A 6 8.80 45.12 -26.67
N ILE A 7 9.24 44.49 -27.76
CA ILE A 7 10.24 43.39 -27.73
C ILE A 7 11.61 43.90 -27.30
N GLU A 8 12.09 45.02 -27.87
CA GLU A 8 13.36 45.64 -27.48
C GLU A 8 13.39 46.04 -26.01
N ASN A 9 12.32 46.63 -25.49
CA ASN A 9 12.21 46.98 -24.06
C ASN A 9 12.23 45.74 -23.16
N ALA A 10 11.53 44.68 -23.54
CA ALA A 10 11.52 43.42 -22.77
C ALA A 10 12.91 42.75 -22.77
N LEU A 11 13.62 42.80 -23.91
CA LEU A 11 14.97 42.25 -24.04
C LEU A 11 15.96 43.00 -23.14
N SER A 12 15.95 44.36 -23.22
CA SER A 12 16.79 45.23 -22.40
C SER A 12 16.55 45.08 -20.90
N GLN A 13 15.29 44.93 -20.47
CA GLN A 13 14.97 44.67 -19.06
C GLN A 13 15.46 43.29 -18.58
N THR A 14 15.40 42.29 -19.45
CA THR A 14 15.89 40.95 -19.18
C THR A 14 17.41 40.94 -19.05
N GLU A 15 18.12 41.58 -19.95
CA GLU A 15 19.58 41.71 -19.91
C GLU A 15 20.02 42.44 -18.64
N ALA A 16 19.42 43.57 -18.28
CA ALA A 16 19.72 44.33 -17.08
C ALA A 16 19.45 43.53 -15.80
N PHE A 17 18.38 42.69 -15.81
CA PHE A 17 18.10 41.76 -14.68
C PHE A 17 19.20 40.70 -14.54
N PHE A 18 19.64 40.10 -15.64
CA PHE A 18 20.72 39.11 -15.61
C PHE A 18 22.06 39.74 -15.20
N GLU A 19 22.42 40.89 -15.72
CA GLU A 19 23.65 41.60 -15.33
C GLU A 19 23.67 41.97 -13.84
N LYS A 20 22.54 42.42 -13.32
CA LYS A 20 22.40 42.75 -11.90
C LYS A 20 22.45 41.55 -10.97
N ASN A 21 21.88 40.40 -11.39
CA ASN A 21 21.64 39.24 -10.50
C ASN A 21 22.50 38.02 -10.85
N TRP A 22 23.44 38.09 -11.81
CA TRP A 22 24.17 36.96 -12.33
C TRP A 22 24.86 36.12 -11.21
N LYS A 23 25.43 36.77 -10.17
CA LYS A 23 26.06 36.06 -9.04
C LYS A 23 25.05 35.24 -8.25
N ALA A 24 23.86 35.78 -8.02
CA ALA A 24 22.78 35.07 -7.32
C ALA A 24 22.26 33.91 -8.18
N ILE A 25 22.10 34.13 -9.50
CA ILE A 25 21.65 33.09 -10.44
C ILE A 25 22.68 31.95 -10.50
N VAL A 26 23.98 32.26 -10.66
CA VAL A 26 25.05 31.27 -10.69
C VAL A 26 25.12 30.50 -9.36
N SER A 27 24.97 31.19 -8.23
CA SER A 27 24.94 30.55 -6.92
C SER A 27 23.74 29.61 -6.77
N ALA A 28 22.55 30.04 -7.22
CA ALA A 28 21.35 29.20 -7.17
C ALA A 28 21.49 27.93 -8.06
N VAL A 29 22.05 28.10 -9.27
CA VAL A 29 22.34 26.98 -10.17
C VAL A 29 23.37 26.03 -9.55
N ALA A 30 24.45 26.55 -8.97
CA ALA A 30 25.46 25.74 -8.30
C ALA A 30 24.86 24.92 -7.15
N VAL A 31 24.03 25.52 -6.30
CA VAL A 31 23.32 24.82 -5.22
C VAL A 31 22.41 23.73 -5.80
N ALA A 32 21.65 24.03 -6.86
CA ALA A 32 20.78 23.04 -7.50
C ALA A 32 21.60 21.84 -8.04
N VAL A 33 22.74 22.09 -8.68
CA VAL A 33 23.65 21.04 -9.17
C VAL A 33 24.19 20.16 -8.01
N VAL A 34 24.57 20.80 -6.90
CA VAL A 34 25.03 20.05 -5.71
C VAL A 34 23.91 19.17 -5.15
N ILE A 35 22.69 19.68 -5.02
CA ILE A 35 21.53 18.92 -4.52
C ILE A 35 21.26 17.73 -5.42
N VAL A 36 21.22 17.95 -6.74
CA VAL A 36 20.97 16.87 -7.73
C VAL A 36 22.10 15.84 -7.70
N GLY A 37 23.36 16.29 -7.64
CA GLY A 37 24.53 15.42 -7.50
C GLY A 37 24.50 14.56 -6.24
N ALA A 38 24.16 15.18 -5.10
CA ALA A 38 24.01 14.48 -3.83
C ALA A 38 22.88 13.45 -3.85
N TYR A 39 21.75 13.79 -4.51
CA TYR A 39 20.64 12.85 -4.71
C TYR A 39 21.08 11.61 -5.52
N PHE A 40 21.73 11.78 -6.66
CA PHE A 40 22.21 10.66 -7.48
C PHE A 40 23.30 9.83 -6.78
N ALA A 41 24.19 10.50 -6.02
CA ALA A 41 25.18 9.79 -5.21
C ALA A 41 24.52 8.95 -4.09
N TYR A 42 23.54 9.52 -3.39
CA TYR A 42 22.77 8.78 -2.39
C TYR A 42 22.04 7.58 -3.00
N GLU A 43 21.34 7.78 -4.13
CA GLU A 43 20.59 6.73 -4.81
C GLU A 43 21.53 5.61 -5.30
N GLY A 44 22.62 5.96 -6.01
CA GLY A 44 23.53 4.99 -6.59
C GLY A 44 24.43 4.24 -5.59
N LEU A 45 24.93 4.94 -4.58
CA LEU A 45 25.90 4.39 -3.63
C LEU A 45 25.27 3.77 -2.37
N TYR A 46 24.06 4.20 -1.99
CA TYR A 46 23.42 3.78 -0.76
C TYR A 46 22.07 3.11 -0.97
N SER A 47 21.11 3.79 -1.61
CA SER A 47 19.72 3.33 -1.74
C SER A 47 19.60 2.07 -2.60
N ALA A 48 20.11 2.10 -3.83
CA ALA A 48 19.98 1.00 -4.77
C ALA A 48 20.71 -0.29 -4.32
N PRO A 49 21.96 -0.26 -3.79
CA PRO A 49 22.59 -1.46 -3.26
C PRO A 49 21.85 -2.06 -2.06
N ARG A 50 21.28 -1.22 -1.18
CA ARG A 50 20.47 -1.70 -0.05
C ARG A 50 19.18 -2.37 -0.53
N ALA A 51 18.48 -1.76 -1.48
CA ALA A 51 17.26 -2.33 -2.07
C ALA A 51 17.54 -3.69 -2.75
N LYS A 52 18.68 -3.82 -3.46
CA LYS A 52 19.10 -5.09 -4.09
C LYS A 52 19.38 -6.19 -3.06
N LYS A 53 20.07 -5.86 -1.96
CA LYS A 53 20.29 -6.82 -0.86
C LYS A 53 18.98 -7.21 -0.18
N ALA A 54 18.13 -6.25 0.08
CA ALA A 54 16.80 -6.50 0.65
C ALA A 54 15.96 -7.41 -0.24
N ALA A 55 16.00 -7.23 -1.57
CA ALA A 55 15.28 -8.07 -2.52
C ALA A 55 15.79 -9.52 -2.51
N ALA A 56 17.10 -9.72 -2.41
CA ALA A 56 17.67 -11.07 -2.33
C ALA A 56 17.24 -11.81 -1.04
N MET A 57 17.26 -11.12 0.11
CA MET A 57 16.77 -11.68 1.38
C MET A 57 15.26 -11.93 1.35
N MET A 58 14.49 -10.99 0.78
CA MET A 58 13.05 -11.09 0.63
C MET A 58 12.65 -12.33 -0.16
N PHE A 59 13.34 -12.60 -1.28
CA PHE A 59 13.07 -13.76 -2.14
C PHE A 59 13.14 -15.09 -1.37
N ALA A 60 14.13 -15.26 -0.50
CA ALA A 60 14.28 -16.47 0.30
C ALA A 60 13.10 -16.65 1.31
N ALA A 61 12.72 -15.58 2.00
CA ALA A 61 11.56 -15.60 2.90
C ALA A 61 10.24 -15.86 2.15
N GLU A 62 10.08 -15.30 0.94
CA GLU A 62 8.90 -15.53 0.08
C GLU A 62 8.80 -16.99 -0.40
N GLN A 63 9.92 -17.68 -0.65
CA GLN A 63 9.90 -19.10 -0.98
C GLN A 63 9.34 -19.94 0.18
N LEU A 64 9.80 -19.70 1.40
CA LEU A 64 9.28 -20.37 2.59
C LEU A 64 7.79 -20.04 2.83
N PHE A 65 7.41 -18.78 2.63
CA PHE A 65 6.02 -18.36 2.69
C PHE A 65 5.13 -19.08 1.68
N GLY A 66 5.61 -19.24 0.44
CA GLY A 66 4.93 -19.99 -0.62
C GLY A 66 4.74 -21.47 -0.29
N GLN A 67 5.63 -22.05 0.51
CA GLN A 67 5.55 -23.40 1.03
C GLN A 67 4.67 -23.51 2.29
N GLN A 68 4.07 -22.40 2.72
CA GLN A 68 3.25 -22.27 3.93
C GLN A 68 4.03 -22.51 5.24
N GLU A 69 5.35 -22.41 5.18
CA GLU A 69 6.22 -22.47 6.35
C GLU A 69 6.28 -21.11 7.04
N TYR A 70 5.13 -20.65 7.56
CA TYR A 70 4.94 -19.29 8.04
C TYR A 70 5.87 -18.90 9.18
N GLN A 71 6.19 -19.83 10.09
CA GLN A 71 7.11 -19.56 11.19
C GLN A 71 8.54 -19.36 10.68
N THR A 72 9.01 -20.26 9.81
CA THR A 72 10.34 -20.17 9.20
C THR A 72 10.45 -18.95 8.28
N ALA A 73 9.40 -18.67 7.49
CA ALA A 73 9.35 -17.46 6.66
C ALA A 73 9.45 -16.17 7.50
N LEU A 74 8.86 -16.17 8.70
CA LEU A 74 8.88 -15.04 9.61
C LEU A 74 10.25 -14.82 10.25
N GLU A 75 10.82 -15.86 10.86
CA GLU A 75 12.02 -15.78 11.73
C GLU A 75 13.32 -16.18 11.02
N GLY A 76 13.23 -16.94 9.93
CA GLY A 76 14.37 -17.62 9.31
C GLY A 76 14.69 -18.94 9.98
N ASP A 77 15.71 -19.64 9.47
CA ASP A 77 16.20 -20.92 9.97
C ASP A 77 17.68 -20.90 10.39
N GLY A 78 18.27 -19.69 10.46
CA GLY A 78 19.69 -19.48 10.74
C GLY A 78 20.58 -19.52 9.49
N SER A 79 20.16 -20.18 8.40
CA SER A 79 20.82 -20.13 7.08
C SER A 79 20.09 -19.22 6.11
N THR A 80 18.78 -19.10 6.25
CA THR A 80 17.88 -18.31 5.43
C THR A 80 17.26 -17.21 6.28
N ALA A 81 17.36 -15.96 5.80
CA ALA A 81 16.77 -14.82 6.47
C ALA A 81 15.24 -14.87 6.40
N GLY A 82 14.57 -14.60 7.51
CA GLY A 82 13.12 -14.40 7.57
C GLY A 82 12.72 -12.95 7.35
N PHE A 83 11.39 -12.70 7.26
CA PHE A 83 10.85 -11.35 7.08
C PHE A 83 11.27 -10.40 8.20
N LEU A 84 11.40 -10.85 9.45
CA LEU A 84 11.82 -10.01 10.56
C LEU A 84 13.23 -9.47 10.37
N GLU A 85 14.15 -10.27 9.87
CA GLU A 85 15.52 -9.85 9.58
C GLU A 85 15.57 -8.85 8.41
N VAL A 86 14.72 -9.05 7.37
CA VAL A 86 14.57 -8.07 6.28
C VAL A 86 14.06 -6.72 6.82
N ILE A 87 13.09 -6.74 7.73
CA ILE A 87 12.55 -5.54 8.36
C ILE A 87 13.59 -4.83 9.21
N GLU A 88 14.36 -5.56 10.00
CA GLU A 88 15.40 -5.01 10.86
C GLU A 88 16.49 -4.32 10.04
N LYS A 89 17.05 -5.00 9.04
CA LYS A 89 18.18 -4.50 8.25
C LYS A 89 17.77 -3.50 7.17
N TYR A 90 16.59 -3.65 6.59
CA TYR A 90 16.15 -2.94 5.37
C TYR A 90 14.76 -2.34 5.47
N GLY A 91 14.22 -2.12 6.66
CA GLY A 91 12.83 -1.67 6.89
C GLY A 91 12.46 -0.32 6.27
N SER A 92 13.45 0.48 5.85
CA SER A 92 13.26 1.74 5.12
C SER A 92 13.20 1.58 3.59
N THR A 93 13.55 0.40 3.06
CA THR A 93 13.47 0.10 1.63
C THR A 93 12.05 -0.33 1.22
N PRO A 94 11.72 -0.29 -0.07
CA PRO A 94 10.44 -0.83 -0.57
C PRO A 94 10.22 -2.29 -0.15
N GLN A 95 11.26 -3.14 -0.24
CA GLN A 95 11.23 -4.54 0.15
C GLN A 95 10.97 -4.71 1.64
N GLY A 96 11.67 -3.93 2.49
CA GLY A 96 11.44 -3.94 3.93
C GLY A 96 10.05 -3.44 4.31
N ASN A 97 9.45 -2.56 3.50
CA ASN A 97 8.06 -2.15 3.70
C ASN A 97 7.08 -3.31 3.38
N ILE A 98 7.29 -4.03 2.27
CA ILE A 98 6.48 -5.20 1.90
C ILE A 98 6.72 -6.35 2.90
N ALA A 99 7.93 -6.53 3.42
CA ALA A 99 8.22 -7.53 4.44
C ALA A 99 7.34 -7.37 5.70
N LYS A 100 6.97 -6.15 6.07
CA LYS A 100 6.02 -5.90 7.19
C LYS A 100 4.65 -6.47 6.91
N HIS A 101 4.16 -6.36 5.68
CA HIS A 101 2.91 -6.96 5.25
C HIS A 101 2.94 -8.49 5.36
N TYR A 102 3.99 -9.13 4.82
CA TYR A 102 4.16 -10.58 4.90
C TYR A 102 4.36 -11.07 6.34
N ALA A 103 5.13 -10.36 7.16
CA ALA A 103 5.28 -10.69 8.58
C ALA A 103 3.92 -10.66 9.31
N GLY A 104 3.08 -9.65 9.00
CA GLY A 104 1.72 -9.59 9.53
C GLY A 104 0.86 -10.78 9.12
N ILE A 105 1.00 -11.26 7.88
CA ILE A 105 0.31 -12.49 7.42
C ILE A 105 0.85 -13.72 8.15
N CYS A 106 2.17 -13.85 8.31
CA CYS A 106 2.77 -14.97 9.03
C CYS A 106 2.26 -15.04 10.49
N TYR A 107 2.25 -13.92 11.20
CA TYR A 107 1.70 -13.85 12.55
C TYR A 107 0.21 -14.24 12.59
N LEU A 108 -0.59 -13.75 11.63
CA LEU A 108 -2.00 -14.10 11.52
C LEU A 108 -2.19 -15.62 11.31
N LYS A 109 -1.39 -16.22 10.44
CA LYS A 109 -1.42 -17.67 10.15
C LYS A 109 -0.97 -18.52 11.34
N ASN A 110 -0.05 -18.00 12.13
CA ASN A 110 0.43 -18.64 13.36
C ASN A 110 -0.49 -18.38 14.59
N GLY A 111 -1.57 -17.59 14.42
CA GLY A 111 -2.54 -17.28 15.46
C GLY A 111 -2.14 -16.15 16.42
N ASP A 112 -1.02 -15.49 16.18
CA ASP A 112 -0.59 -14.33 16.96
C ASP A 112 -1.25 -13.04 16.43
N LEU A 113 -2.47 -12.80 16.87
CA LEU A 113 -3.33 -11.73 16.38
C LEU A 113 -2.81 -10.32 16.73
N ASP A 114 -2.13 -10.19 17.86
CA ASP A 114 -1.62 -8.90 18.32
C ASP A 114 -0.40 -8.46 17.49
N ASN A 115 0.55 -9.35 17.27
CA ASN A 115 1.67 -9.07 16.38
C ASN A 115 1.23 -8.96 14.92
N ALA A 116 0.23 -9.73 14.47
CA ALA A 116 -0.35 -9.56 13.14
C ALA A 116 -0.81 -8.12 12.90
N LEU A 117 -1.63 -7.56 13.81
CA LEU A 117 -2.07 -6.17 13.73
C LEU A 117 -0.90 -5.19 13.78
N ALA A 118 0.06 -5.41 14.70
CA ALA A 118 1.19 -4.52 14.87
C ALA A 118 2.07 -4.43 13.61
N TYR A 119 2.29 -5.56 12.92
CA TYR A 119 3.10 -5.58 11.70
C TYR A 119 2.32 -5.11 10.47
N LEU A 120 1.04 -5.47 10.32
CA LEU A 120 0.18 -4.93 9.26
C LEU A 120 0.08 -3.40 9.36
N ALA A 121 -0.02 -2.84 10.56
CA ALA A 121 -0.07 -1.40 10.78
C ALA A 121 1.25 -0.67 10.47
N LYS A 122 2.40 -1.36 10.52
CA LYS A 122 3.70 -0.79 10.13
C LYS A 122 3.89 -0.69 8.61
N TYR A 123 3.09 -1.40 7.81
CA TYR A 123 3.13 -1.28 6.36
C TYR A 123 2.64 0.10 5.94
N LYS A 124 3.38 0.73 5.04
CA LYS A 124 3.01 2.04 4.46
C LYS A 124 2.46 1.81 3.06
N SER A 125 1.25 2.28 2.83
CA SER A 125 0.66 2.28 1.48
C SER A 125 1.58 3.00 0.49
N THR A 126 1.67 2.45 -0.71
CA THR A 126 2.48 2.98 -1.80
C THR A 126 1.61 3.11 -3.05
N ASP A 127 1.97 4.05 -3.94
CA ASP A 127 1.25 4.30 -5.17
C ASP A 127 1.58 3.28 -6.27
N GLY A 128 0.73 3.21 -7.28
CA GLY A 128 0.88 2.33 -8.44
C GLY A 128 -0.06 1.12 -8.44
N ILE A 129 -0.34 0.58 -9.64
CA ILE A 129 -1.36 -0.45 -9.82
C ILE A 129 -1.10 -1.74 -9.01
N PRO A 130 0.11 -2.34 -8.99
CA PRO A 130 0.36 -3.53 -8.15
C PRO A 130 0.16 -3.23 -6.66
N ASN A 131 0.55 -2.05 -6.22
CA ASN A 131 0.49 -1.64 -4.84
C ASN A 131 -0.94 -1.40 -4.34
N GLN A 132 -1.86 -0.97 -5.19
CA GLN A 132 -3.27 -0.82 -4.83
C GLN A 132 -3.87 -2.13 -4.33
N ILE A 133 -3.51 -3.27 -4.94
CA ILE A 133 -3.96 -4.59 -4.50
C ILE A 133 -3.42 -4.90 -3.10
N ILE A 134 -2.11 -4.70 -2.89
CA ILE A 134 -1.46 -4.95 -1.60
C ILE A 134 -1.99 -4.00 -0.52
N ASN A 135 -2.24 -2.73 -0.85
CA ASN A 135 -2.82 -1.76 0.07
C ASN A 135 -4.19 -2.22 0.57
N ALA A 136 -5.09 -2.60 -0.34
CA ALA A 136 -6.41 -3.11 0.00
C ALA A 136 -6.30 -4.41 0.81
N GLN A 137 -5.41 -5.33 0.40
CA GLN A 137 -5.16 -6.58 1.10
C GLN A 137 -4.65 -6.35 2.53
N ASN A 138 -3.71 -5.45 2.72
CA ASN A 138 -3.17 -5.13 4.06
C ASN A 138 -4.26 -4.63 5.00
N ILE A 139 -5.11 -3.72 4.53
CA ILE A 139 -6.22 -3.18 5.31
C ILE A 139 -7.26 -4.28 5.58
N GLY A 140 -7.59 -5.07 4.57
CA GLY A 140 -8.55 -6.17 4.70
C GLY A 140 -8.10 -7.26 5.66
N LEU A 141 -6.79 -7.60 5.69
CA LEU A 141 -6.20 -8.52 6.66
C LEU A 141 -6.33 -8.01 8.11
N GLN A 142 -6.22 -6.71 8.35
CA GLN A 142 -6.51 -6.14 9.67
C GLN A 142 -7.99 -6.39 10.04
N GLY A 143 -8.91 -6.30 9.07
CA GLY A 143 -10.30 -6.69 9.25
C GLY A 143 -10.44 -8.17 9.64
N ASP A 144 -9.70 -9.07 8.96
CA ASP A 144 -9.70 -10.50 9.27
C ASP A 144 -9.21 -10.78 10.69
N VAL A 145 -8.17 -10.08 11.13
CA VAL A 145 -7.69 -10.17 12.52
C VAL A 145 -8.76 -9.74 13.51
N TYR A 146 -9.46 -8.62 13.24
CA TYR A 146 -10.53 -8.15 14.12
C TYR A 146 -11.72 -9.11 14.17
N VAL A 147 -12.06 -9.78 13.04
CA VAL A 147 -13.07 -10.87 13.07
C VAL A 147 -12.64 -11.99 14.01
N GLN A 148 -11.38 -12.44 13.93
CA GLN A 148 -10.86 -13.48 14.81
C GLN A 148 -10.81 -13.04 16.29
N LYS A 149 -10.59 -11.76 16.56
CA LYS A 149 -10.67 -11.18 17.91
C LYS A 149 -12.11 -10.95 18.40
N GLY A 150 -13.13 -11.19 17.56
CA GLY A 150 -14.54 -10.94 17.90
C GLY A 150 -14.95 -9.46 17.84
N ASP A 151 -14.07 -8.55 17.38
CA ASP A 151 -14.36 -7.12 17.25
C ASP A 151 -14.96 -6.81 15.87
N LEU A 152 -16.22 -7.20 15.67
CA LEU A 152 -16.94 -7.00 14.41
C LEU A 152 -17.03 -5.52 14.02
N LYS A 153 -17.10 -4.61 14.99
CA LYS A 153 -17.16 -3.18 14.71
C LYS A 153 -15.89 -2.69 13.99
N LYS A 154 -14.73 -3.07 14.50
CA LYS A 154 -13.45 -2.74 13.84
C LYS A 154 -13.26 -3.49 12.53
N ALA A 155 -13.70 -4.74 12.45
CA ALA A 155 -13.66 -5.51 11.20
C ALA A 155 -14.44 -4.81 10.09
N ILE A 156 -15.67 -4.36 10.36
CA ILE A 156 -16.50 -3.57 9.43
C ILE A 156 -15.79 -2.30 8.98
N GLU A 157 -15.18 -1.56 9.93
CA GLU A 157 -14.41 -0.37 9.62
C GLU A 157 -13.24 -0.67 8.66
N MET A 158 -12.46 -1.72 8.95
CA MET A 158 -11.30 -2.09 8.12
C MET A 158 -11.71 -2.57 6.73
N TYR A 159 -12.73 -3.43 6.61
CA TYR A 159 -13.22 -3.83 5.30
C TYR A 159 -13.78 -2.66 4.50
N GLY A 160 -14.49 -1.73 5.12
CA GLY A 160 -14.94 -0.49 4.47
C GLY A 160 -13.78 0.37 3.97
N LYS A 161 -12.68 0.44 4.71
CA LYS A 161 -11.45 1.11 4.26
C LYS A 161 -10.78 0.35 3.10
N ALA A 162 -10.75 -0.97 3.14
CA ALA A 162 -10.18 -1.80 2.07
C ALA A 162 -10.94 -1.60 0.75
N VAL A 163 -12.29 -1.56 0.79
CA VAL A 163 -13.13 -1.24 -0.38
C VAL A 163 -12.78 0.12 -0.97
N LYS A 164 -12.61 1.14 -0.11
CA LYS A 164 -12.30 2.50 -0.56
C LYS A 164 -10.89 2.69 -1.07
N SER A 165 -9.95 1.85 -0.63
CA SER A 165 -8.53 1.97 -1.00
C SER A 165 -8.24 1.52 -2.42
N SER A 166 -9.13 0.72 -3.03
CA SER A 166 -8.93 0.16 -4.37
C SER A 166 -10.27 -0.17 -5.04
N ASP A 167 -10.73 0.76 -5.88
CA ASP A 167 -11.98 0.63 -6.65
C ASP A 167 -11.71 -0.09 -7.99
N ASN A 168 -11.68 -1.42 -7.95
CA ASN A 168 -11.51 -2.27 -9.12
C ASN A 168 -12.31 -3.58 -8.98
N ASP A 169 -12.49 -4.28 -10.09
CA ASP A 169 -13.30 -5.51 -10.16
C ASP A 169 -12.70 -6.72 -9.42
N PHE A 170 -11.50 -6.59 -8.88
CA PHE A 170 -10.79 -7.67 -8.20
C PHE A 170 -10.82 -7.56 -6.68
N THR A 171 -10.47 -6.39 -6.12
CA THR A 171 -10.37 -6.21 -4.67
C THR A 171 -11.65 -5.66 -4.05
N ALA A 172 -12.32 -4.71 -4.70
CA ALA A 172 -13.51 -4.07 -4.13
C ALA A 172 -14.65 -5.06 -3.88
N PRO A 173 -15.08 -5.94 -4.84
CA PRO A 173 -16.14 -6.90 -4.59
C PRO A 173 -15.77 -7.92 -3.52
N TYR A 174 -14.52 -8.36 -3.47
CA TYR A 174 -14.02 -9.25 -2.43
C TYR A 174 -14.20 -8.67 -1.02
N TYR A 175 -13.79 -7.42 -0.81
CA TYR A 175 -13.94 -6.76 0.48
C TYR A 175 -15.36 -6.29 0.76
N LEU A 176 -16.17 -5.99 -0.25
CA LEU A 176 -17.61 -5.77 -0.09
C LEU A 176 -18.33 -7.01 0.44
N LYS A 177 -17.98 -8.20 -0.07
CA LYS A 177 -18.55 -9.46 0.42
C LYS A 177 -18.17 -9.71 1.88
N LYS A 178 -16.91 -9.52 2.27
CA LYS A 178 -16.46 -9.60 3.66
C LYS A 178 -17.14 -8.56 4.56
N LEU A 179 -17.27 -7.32 4.07
CA LEU A 179 -17.95 -6.23 4.76
C LEU A 179 -19.41 -6.62 5.06
N GLY A 180 -20.16 -7.04 4.04
CA GLY A 180 -21.56 -7.48 4.20
C GLY A 180 -21.68 -8.65 5.18
N THR A 181 -20.75 -9.62 5.10
CA THR A 181 -20.74 -10.76 6.04
C THR A 181 -20.51 -10.31 7.49
N ALA A 182 -19.56 -9.40 7.73
CA ALA A 182 -19.30 -8.86 9.06
C ALA A 182 -20.47 -8.00 9.56
N GLN A 183 -21.11 -7.20 8.68
CA GLN A 183 -22.30 -6.42 9.00
C GLN A 183 -23.48 -7.32 9.40
N LEU A 184 -23.71 -8.40 8.66
CA LEU A 184 -24.77 -9.37 8.97
C LEU A 184 -24.51 -10.05 10.32
N ALA A 185 -23.27 -10.47 10.57
CA ALA A 185 -22.87 -11.06 11.84
C ALA A 185 -23.03 -10.07 13.04
N ALA A 186 -22.89 -8.77 12.79
CA ALA A 186 -23.11 -7.72 13.78
C ALA A 186 -24.59 -7.32 13.95
N GLY A 187 -25.53 -7.98 13.26
CA GLY A 187 -26.97 -7.66 13.28
C GLY A 187 -27.39 -6.49 12.37
N ASN A 188 -26.49 -6.00 11.53
CA ASN A 188 -26.73 -4.87 10.63
C ASN A 188 -27.19 -5.37 9.23
N ALA A 189 -28.32 -6.08 9.17
CA ALA A 189 -28.81 -6.74 7.95
C ALA A 189 -29.04 -5.76 6.80
N ALA A 190 -29.64 -4.59 7.05
CA ALA A 190 -29.89 -3.61 6.01
C ALA A 190 -28.59 -3.08 5.34
N GLU A 191 -27.53 -2.88 6.12
CA GLU A 191 -26.21 -2.46 5.59
C GLU A 191 -25.53 -3.61 4.84
N ALA A 192 -25.69 -4.86 5.30
CA ALA A 192 -25.20 -6.05 4.59
C ALA A 192 -25.83 -6.17 3.19
N VAL A 193 -27.17 -6.00 3.09
CA VAL A 193 -27.89 -5.99 1.80
C VAL A 193 -27.33 -4.90 0.89
N LYS A 194 -27.07 -3.70 1.37
CA LYS A 194 -26.47 -2.62 0.56
C LYS A 194 -25.08 -3.01 0.03
N SER A 195 -24.24 -3.59 0.90
CA SER A 195 -22.91 -4.05 0.50
C SER A 195 -22.96 -5.12 -0.58
N TYR A 196 -23.87 -6.09 -0.46
CA TYR A 196 -24.04 -7.13 -1.45
C TYR A 196 -24.66 -6.62 -2.77
N LYS A 197 -25.68 -5.75 -2.70
CA LYS A 197 -26.26 -5.11 -3.90
C LYS A 197 -25.23 -4.27 -4.64
N THR A 198 -24.31 -3.61 -3.93
CA THR A 198 -23.19 -2.90 -4.58
C THR A 198 -22.34 -3.83 -5.44
N ILE A 199 -22.14 -5.10 -5.03
CA ILE A 199 -21.41 -6.08 -5.84
C ILE A 199 -22.19 -6.41 -7.12
N ALA A 200 -23.49 -6.69 -7.00
CA ALA A 200 -24.34 -7.00 -8.14
C ALA A 200 -24.40 -5.86 -9.17
N ASP A 201 -24.55 -4.64 -8.68
CA ASP A 201 -24.77 -3.46 -9.51
C ASP A 201 -23.47 -2.91 -10.13
N LYS A 202 -22.40 -2.83 -9.33
CA LYS A 202 -21.16 -2.16 -9.75
C LYS A 202 -20.10 -3.11 -10.30
N TYR A 203 -20.09 -4.36 -9.84
CA TYR A 203 -19.07 -5.35 -10.19
C TYR A 203 -19.68 -6.67 -10.72
N PRO A 204 -20.61 -6.62 -11.71
CA PRO A 204 -21.34 -7.80 -12.17
C PRO A 204 -20.45 -8.89 -12.80
N SER A 205 -19.24 -8.52 -13.24
CA SER A 205 -18.26 -9.44 -13.82
C SER A 205 -17.35 -10.12 -12.80
N SER A 206 -17.42 -9.72 -11.52
CA SER A 206 -16.57 -10.26 -10.46
C SER A 206 -16.92 -11.71 -10.11
N MET A 207 -15.97 -12.42 -9.50
CA MET A 207 -16.24 -13.77 -8.98
C MET A 207 -17.30 -13.74 -7.87
N GLU A 208 -17.30 -12.72 -7.05
CA GLU A 208 -18.22 -12.51 -5.94
C GLU A 208 -19.66 -12.30 -6.40
N ALA A 209 -19.87 -11.71 -7.58
CA ALA A 209 -21.21 -11.48 -8.15
C ALA A 209 -21.94 -12.78 -8.50
N ARG A 210 -21.22 -13.88 -8.77
CA ARG A 210 -21.81 -15.15 -9.25
C ARG A 210 -22.83 -15.76 -8.29
N ASP A 211 -22.64 -15.56 -6.99
CA ASP A 211 -23.49 -16.13 -5.94
C ASP A 211 -24.08 -15.07 -5.00
N ILE A 212 -23.94 -13.79 -5.35
CA ILE A 212 -24.27 -12.69 -4.44
C ILE A 212 -25.77 -12.59 -4.12
N GLU A 213 -26.63 -12.97 -5.05
CA GLU A 213 -28.09 -13.01 -4.85
C GLU A 213 -28.48 -13.90 -3.65
N LYS A 214 -27.77 -15.01 -3.45
CA LYS A 214 -27.96 -15.86 -2.30
C LYS A 214 -27.68 -15.13 -0.99
N TYR A 215 -26.60 -14.32 -0.94
CA TYR A 215 -26.24 -13.54 0.24
C TYR A 215 -27.24 -12.41 0.50
N ILE A 216 -27.74 -11.76 -0.55
CA ILE A 216 -28.81 -10.76 -0.46
C ILE A 216 -30.06 -11.40 0.14
N GLY A 217 -30.53 -12.53 -0.41
CA GLY A 217 -31.71 -13.20 0.09
C GLY A 217 -31.62 -13.65 1.55
N VAL A 218 -30.43 -14.11 2.00
CA VAL A 218 -30.19 -14.46 3.41
C VAL A 218 -30.22 -13.22 4.30
N ALA A 219 -29.67 -12.10 3.84
CA ALA A 219 -29.62 -10.87 4.63
C ALA A 219 -30.99 -10.17 4.73
N GLU A 220 -31.86 -10.27 3.69
CA GLU A 220 -33.21 -9.72 3.68
C GLU A 220 -34.18 -10.47 4.62
N GLN A 221 -33.84 -11.68 5.06
CA GLN A 221 -34.62 -12.49 5.99
C GLN A 221 -34.25 -12.25 7.47
N LYS A 222 -33.26 -11.46 7.75
CA LYS A 222 -32.75 -11.15 9.09
C LYS A 222 -33.19 -9.79 9.56
#